data_1e3a9ffaf06c94978759c28ac1eed682
#
_entry.id   1e3a9ffaf06c94978759c28ac1eed682
#
_cell.length_a   1.000
_cell.length_b   1.000
_cell.length_c   1.000
_cell.angle_alpha   90.00
_cell.angle_beta   90.00
_cell.angle_gamma   90.00
#
_symmetry.space_group_name_H-M   'P 1'
#
loop_
_entity.id
_entity.type
_entity.pdbx_description
1 polymer ?
#
loop_
_entity_poly.entity_id
_entity_poly.type
_entity_poly.pdbx_seq_one_letter_code
_entity_poly.pdbx_strand_id
1 'polypeptide(L)'
;MLSVSELMTREPYTLGPDDTLADARKLMAEHHIRHIPIVSGDGNLVGLVSQRDVLAAEDSTVLNAEGGADSKDAYVALSAIMTSPVQTVDEHAGLRGTALHLQKNKMGCLPVIKEGRLVGIITDSDFVAIAITLMEQLEASEPDEYDFDGGFDEEFDEEI
;
A
#
# COMPACT_ATOMS: atom_id res chain seq x y z
N MET A 1 -12.25 -18.06 11.82
CA MET A 1 -11.86 -17.56 10.46
C MET A 1 -11.22 -16.21 10.70
N LEU A 2 -9.99 -16.04 10.21
CA LEU A 2 -9.27 -14.77 10.37
C LEU A 2 -9.93 -13.66 9.53
N SER A 3 -10.13 -12.50 10.14
CA SER A 3 -10.75 -11.33 9.54
C SER A 3 -9.74 -10.22 9.23
N VAL A 4 -10.13 -9.30 8.38
CA VAL A 4 -9.33 -8.12 8.02
C VAL A 4 -8.94 -7.31 9.24
N SER A 5 -9.85 -7.16 10.21
CA SER A 5 -9.59 -6.41 11.45
C SER A 5 -8.44 -6.94 12.31
N GLU A 6 -8.07 -8.22 12.13
CA GLU A 6 -6.97 -8.85 12.86
C GLU A 6 -5.61 -8.55 12.23
N LEU A 7 -5.58 -8.15 10.96
CA LEU A 7 -4.35 -7.89 10.21
C LEU A 7 -4.15 -6.44 9.80
N MET A 8 -5.22 -5.68 9.60
CA MET A 8 -5.15 -4.32 9.08
C MET A 8 -4.29 -3.40 9.95
N THR A 9 -3.68 -2.40 9.34
CA THR A 9 -3.15 -1.24 10.07
C THR A 9 -4.31 -0.34 10.45
N ARG A 10 -4.50 -0.14 11.75
CA ARG A 10 -5.55 0.73 12.29
C ARG A 10 -5.13 2.19 12.22
N GLU A 11 -6.13 3.08 12.13
CA GLU A 11 -5.90 4.53 12.11
C GLU A 11 -4.81 4.95 11.11
N PRO A 12 -5.00 4.63 9.81
CA PRO A 12 -3.99 4.95 8.80
C PRO A 12 -3.81 6.46 8.68
N TYR A 13 -2.62 6.87 8.23
CA TYR A 13 -2.40 8.26 7.86
C TYR A 13 -3.31 8.64 6.70
N THR A 14 -3.97 9.78 6.80
CA THR A 14 -4.90 10.30 5.80
C THR A 14 -4.57 11.73 5.42
N LEU A 15 -4.99 12.13 4.24
CA LEU A 15 -4.98 13.51 3.79
C LEU A 15 -6.37 13.89 3.26
N GLY A 16 -6.60 15.17 3.09
CA GLY A 16 -7.82 15.69 2.50
C GLY A 16 -7.72 15.88 0.98
N PRO A 17 -8.85 16.05 0.28
CA PRO A 17 -8.86 16.25 -1.18
C PRO A 17 -8.19 17.56 -1.62
N ASP A 18 -8.13 18.55 -0.75
CA ASP A 18 -7.49 19.85 -0.99
C ASP A 18 -6.01 19.90 -0.59
N ASP A 19 -5.51 18.87 0.10
CA ASP A 19 -4.09 18.71 0.35
C ASP A 19 -3.35 18.47 -0.98
N THR A 20 -2.05 18.72 -0.98
CA THR A 20 -1.26 18.78 -2.20
C THR A 20 -0.43 17.53 -2.46
N LEU A 21 0.07 17.44 -3.69
CA LEU A 21 1.04 16.43 -4.09
C LEU A 21 2.29 16.44 -3.21
N ALA A 22 2.76 17.64 -2.84
CA ALA A 22 3.90 17.81 -1.94
C ALA A 22 3.60 17.24 -0.53
N ASP A 23 2.39 17.44 -0.02
CA ASP A 23 1.96 16.89 1.27
C ASP A 23 1.96 15.34 1.23
N ALA A 24 1.44 14.75 0.17
CA ALA A 24 1.42 13.30 0.00
C ALA A 24 2.84 12.72 -0.07
N ARG A 25 3.72 13.33 -0.86
CA ARG A 25 5.12 12.91 -0.98
C ARG A 25 5.84 12.96 0.36
N LYS A 26 5.66 14.04 1.11
CA LYS A 26 6.25 14.22 2.44
C LYS A 26 5.77 13.14 3.41
N LEU A 27 4.46 12.91 3.49
CA LEU A 27 3.87 11.92 4.38
C LEU A 27 4.35 10.50 4.06
N MET A 28 4.42 10.14 2.76
CA MET A 28 4.93 8.85 2.31
C MET A 28 6.40 8.64 2.68
N ALA A 29 7.23 9.66 2.53
CA ALA A 29 8.64 9.60 2.88
C ALA A 29 8.87 9.49 4.39
N GLU A 30 8.16 10.29 5.20
CA GLU A 30 8.30 10.31 6.64
C GLU A 30 7.88 9.00 7.32
N HIS A 31 6.83 8.35 6.81
CA HIS A 31 6.24 7.15 7.42
C HIS A 31 6.49 5.86 6.64
N HIS A 32 7.26 5.92 5.55
CA HIS A 32 7.56 4.77 4.68
C HIS A 32 6.29 4.05 4.19
N ILE A 33 5.27 4.83 3.83
CA ILE A 33 4.01 4.34 3.29
C ILE A 33 3.88 4.65 1.80
N ARG A 34 3.11 3.84 1.09
CA ARG A 34 2.91 3.95 -0.36
C ARG A 34 1.46 4.22 -0.77
N HIS A 35 0.57 4.27 0.20
CA HIS A 35 -0.87 4.49 -0.02
C HIS A 35 -1.40 5.43 1.06
N ILE A 36 -2.18 6.41 0.64
CA ILE A 36 -2.82 7.39 1.54
C ILE A 36 -4.30 7.45 1.20
N PRO A 37 -5.19 7.03 2.10
CA PRO A 37 -6.61 7.29 1.96
C PRO A 37 -6.91 8.79 2.04
N ILE A 38 -7.77 9.26 1.16
CA ILE A 38 -8.21 10.65 1.12
C ILE A 38 -9.59 10.76 1.76
N VAL A 39 -9.67 11.56 2.80
CA VAL A 39 -10.86 11.72 3.65
C VAL A 39 -11.31 13.17 3.62
N SER A 40 -12.60 13.39 3.37
CA SER A 40 -13.20 14.72 3.39
C SER A 40 -13.32 15.26 4.81
N GLY A 41 -13.61 16.57 4.95
CA GLY A 41 -13.73 17.23 6.25
C GLY A 41 -14.80 16.65 7.16
N ASP A 42 -15.82 15.99 6.62
CA ASP A 42 -16.88 15.28 7.35
C ASP A 42 -16.55 13.81 7.69
N GLY A 43 -15.32 13.36 7.37
CA GLY A 43 -14.81 12.03 7.73
C GLY A 43 -15.12 10.92 6.73
N ASN A 44 -15.63 11.26 5.54
CA ASN A 44 -15.92 10.25 4.51
C ASN A 44 -14.70 9.97 3.64
N LEU A 45 -14.46 8.68 3.34
CA LEU A 45 -13.46 8.26 2.39
C LEU A 45 -13.88 8.66 0.98
N VAL A 46 -13.11 9.52 0.33
CA VAL A 46 -13.41 10.06 -1.01
C VAL A 46 -12.43 9.64 -2.08
N GLY A 47 -11.27 9.14 -1.72
CA GLY A 47 -10.26 8.74 -2.67
C GLY A 47 -9.13 7.93 -2.05
N LEU A 48 -8.23 7.47 -2.90
CA LEU A 48 -6.99 6.80 -2.53
C LEU A 48 -5.87 7.29 -3.44
N VAL A 49 -4.74 7.65 -2.86
CA VAL A 49 -3.53 8.05 -3.58
C VAL A 49 -2.42 7.05 -3.32
N SER A 50 -1.84 6.52 -4.38
CA SER A 50 -0.66 5.65 -4.31
C SER A 50 0.62 6.43 -4.62
N GLN A 51 1.76 5.86 -4.24
CA GLN A 51 3.08 6.40 -4.62
C GLN A 51 3.22 6.49 -6.14
N ARG A 52 2.64 5.54 -6.89
CA ARG A 52 2.64 5.57 -8.36
C ARG A 52 1.87 6.77 -8.90
N ASP A 53 0.74 7.12 -8.29
CA ASP A 53 -0.05 8.30 -8.68
C ASP A 53 0.76 9.58 -8.47
N VAL A 54 1.48 9.67 -7.35
CA VAL A 54 2.36 10.81 -7.04
C VAL A 54 3.48 10.93 -8.08
N LEU A 55 4.20 9.85 -8.36
CA LEU A 55 5.29 9.83 -9.34
C LEU A 55 4.80 10.16 -10.75
N ALA A 56 3.67 9.62 -11.17
CA ALA A 56 3.08 9.90 -12.48
C ALA A 56 2.67 11.38 -12.62
N ALA A 57 2.15 11.99 -11.55
CA ALA A 57 1.78 13.40 -11.54
C ALA A 57 3.02 14.30 -11.57
N GLU A 58 4.08 13.96 -10.87
CA GLU A 58 5.37 14.67 -10.90
C GLU A 58 5.97 14.66 -12.30
N ASP A 59 6.03 13.51 -12.97
CA ASP A 59 6.52 13.38 -14.34
C ASP A 59 5.72 14.25 -15.31
N SER A 60 4.40 14.31 -15.14
CA SER A 60 3.54 15.13 -15.97
C SER A 60 3.78 16.63 -15.78
N THR A 61 4.07 17.06 -14.55
CA THR A 61 4.37 18.47 -14.25
C THR A 61 5.75 18.90 -14.77
N VAL A 62 6.74 18.00 -14.70
CA VAL A 62 8.08 18.24 -15.24
C VAL A 62 8.05 18.41 -16.77
N LEU A 63 7.29 17.59 -17.49
CA LEU A 63 7.18 17.66 -18.95
C LEU A 63 6.44 18.91 -19.44
N ASN A 64 5.61 19.52 -18.60
CA ASN A 64 4.82 20.71 -18.93
C ASN A 64 5.41 22.03 -18.42
N ALA A 65 6.56 22.00 -17.74
CA ALA A 65 7.16 23.17 -17.12
C ALA A 65 8.41 23.64 -17.87
N GLU A 66 8.28 24.70 -18.64
CA GLU A 66 9.41 25.60 -18.92
C GLU A 66 9.71 26.40 -17.64
N GLY A 67 10.47 25.81 -16.71
CA GLY A 67 10.99 26.48 -15.53
C GLY A 67 10.74 25.78 -14.19
N GLY A 68 11.80 25.19 -13.63
CA GLY A 68 12.01 24.87 -12.22
C GLY A 68 11.02 23.91 -11.53
N ALA A 69 11.52 22.72 -11.21
CA ALA A 69 10.76 21.59 -10.66
C ALA A 69 10.12 21.80 -9.27
N ASP A 70 10.41 22.87 -8.56
CA ASP A 70 10.09 23.00 -7.13
C ASP A 70 8.79 23.75 -6.81
N SER A 71 8.15 24.41 -7.75
CA SER A 71 7.04 25.32 -7.41
C SER A 71 5.64 24.90 -7.84
N LYS A 72 5.49 23.92 -8.72
CA LYS A 72 4.18 23.51 -9.25
C LYS A 72 3.51 22.38 -8.49
N ASP A 73 4.29 21.45 -7.93
CA ASP A 73 3.77 20.32 -7.14
C ASP A 73 3.03 20.78 -5.87
N ALA A 74 3.42 21.94 -5.33
CA ALA A 74 2.80 22.52 -4.15
C ALA A 74 1.35 23.00 -4.39
N TYR A 75 0.89 23.02 -5.64
CA TYR A 75 -0.44 23.51 -5.99
C TYR A 75 -1.35 22.44 -6.62
N VAL A 76 -0.85 21.23 -6.85
CA VAL A 76 -1.68 20.15 -7.37
C VAL A 76 -2.46 19.53 -6.23
N ALA A 77 -3.76 19.70 -6.22
CA ALA A 77 -4.65 19.10 -5.23
C ALA A 77 -4.76 17.58 -5.43
N LEU A 78 -4.81 16.82 -4.34
CA LEU A 78 -4.93 15.36 -4.38
C LEU A 78 -6.22 14.89 -5.04
N SER A 79 -7.29 15.68 -4.98
CA SER A 79 -8.54 15.41 -5.71
C SER A 79 -8.36 15.28 -7.22
N ALA A 80 -7.31 15.88 -7.78
CA ALA A 80 -7.02 15.80 -9.22
C ALA A 80 -6.33 14.49 -9.64
N ILE A 81 -5.68 13.79 -8.70
CA ILE A 81 -4.87 12.59 -8.98
C ILE A 81 -5.37 11.33 -8.28
N MET A 82 -6.22 11.45 -7.27
CA MET A 82 -6.73 10.31 -6.50
C MET A 82 -7.59 9.37 -7.35
N THR A 83 -7.56 8.10 -7.01
CA THR A 83 -8.54 7.12 -7.51
C THR A 83 -9.85 7.32 -6.76
N SER A 84 -10.94 7.51 -7.51
CA SER A 84 -12.29 7.65 -6.98
C SER A 84 -13.30 7.14 -8.03
N PRO A 85 -14.34 6.35 -7.66
CA PRO A 85 -14.61 5.83 -6.32
C PRO A 85 -13.56 4.80 -5.86
N VAL A 86 -13.43 4.62 -4.54
CA VAL A 86 -12.46 3.73 -3.93
C VAL A 86 -13.10 2.37 -3.66
N GLN A 87 -12.42 1.29 -4.05
CA GLN A 87 -12.76 -0.03 -3.58
C GLN A 87 -12.34 -0.18 -2.12
N THR A 88 -13.22 -0.70 -1.30
CA THR A 88 -13.04 -0.87 0.14
C THR A 88 -13.37 -2.29 0.56
N VAL A 89 -12.97 -2.66 1.77
CA VAL A 89 -13.32 -3.93 2.39
C VAL A 89 -13.88 -3.66 3.79
N ASP A 90 -14.85 -4.47 4.21
CA ASP A 90 -15.38 -4.41 5.58
C ASP A 90 -14.38 -5.03 6.58
N GLU A 91 -14.32 -4.49 7.80
CA GLU A 91 -13.40 -4.98 8.83
C GLU A 91 -13.61 -6.46 9.19
N HIS A 92 -14.82 -6.99 9.00
CA HIS A 92 -15.18 -8.38 9.29
C HIS A 92 -14.98 -9.32 8.10
N ALA A 93 -14.58 -8.80 6.94
CA ALA A 93 -14.29 -9.62 5.76
C ALA A 93 -13.19 -10.65 6.06
N GLY A 94 -13.31 -11.83 5.46
CA GLY A 94 -12.31 -12.88 5.61
C GLY A 94 -11.00 -12.55 4.89
N LEU A 95 -9.88 -12.81 5.54
CA LEU A 95 -8.54 -12.52 4.98
C LEU A 95 -8.28 -13.23 3.66
N ARG A 96 -8.66 -14.50 3.53
CA ARG A 96 -8.45 -15.26 2.29
C ARG A 96 -9.16 -14.62 1.09
N GLY A 97 -10.42 -14.23 1.28
CA GLY A 97 -11.20 -13.58 0.23
C GLY A 97 -10.60 -12.22 -0.16
N THR A 98 -10.14 -11.46 0.83
CA THR A 98 -9.47 -10.17 0.62
C THR A 98 -8.15 -10.33 -0.14
N ALA A 99 -7.33 -11.32 0.23
CA ALA A 99 -6.09 -11.62 -0.49
C ALA A 99 -6.34 -12.00 -1.96
N LEU A 100 -7.34 -12.85 -2.21
CA LEU A 100 -7.73 -13.23 -3.57
C LEU A 100 -8.23 -12.02 -4.38
N HIS A 101 -8.96 -11.10 -3.74
CA HIS A 101 -9.44 -9.88 -4.38
C HIS A 101 -8.28 -8.97 -4.80
N LEU A 102 -7.31 -8.74 -3.90
CA LEU A 102 -6.10 -7.97 -4.21
C LEU A 102 -5.31 -8.60 -5.37
N GLN A 103 -5.09 -9.90 -5.30
CA GLN A 103 -4.34 -10.64 -6.32
C GLN A 103 -5.01 -10.58 -7.69
N LYS A 104 -6.31 -10.88 -7.75
CA LYS A 104 -7.08 -10.93 -9.00
C LYS A 104 -7.15 -9.56 -9.68
N ASN A 105 -7.30 -8.50 -8.91
CA ASN A 105 -7.43 -7.14 -9.43
C ASN A 105 -6.09 -6.40 -9.50
N LYS A 106 -4.98 -7.04 -9.14
CA LYS A 106 -3.63 -6.46 -9.11
C LYS A 106 -3.58 -5.15 -8.30
N MET A 107 -4.27 -5.15 -7.17
CA MET A 107 -4.33 -4.02 -6.25
C MET A 107 -3.32 -4.20 -5.12
N GLY A 108 -2.62 -3.12 -4.77
CA GLY A 108 -1.68 -3.12 -3.65
C GLY A 108 -2.30 -2.83 -2.29
N CYS A 109 -3.53 -2.32 -2.25
CA CYS A 109 -4.12 -1.78 -1.03
C CYS A 109 -5.65 -1.74 -1.11
N LEU A 110 -6.29 -1.96 0.04
CA LEU A 110 -7.72 -1.71 0.26
C LEU A 110 -7.90 -0.93 1.56
N PRO A 111 -8.54 0.24 1.52
CA PRO A 111 -9.06 0.87 2.74
C PRO A 111 -10.12 -0.01 3.39
N VAL A 112 -10.07 -0.08 4.72
CA VAL A 112 -10.99 -0.88 5.53
C VAL A 112 -12.02 0.03 6.16
N ILE A 113 -13.28 -0.32 5.98
CA ILE A 113 -14.41 0.44 6.51
C ILE A 113 -15.19 -0.33 7.55
N LYS A 114 -15.76 0.41 8.48
CA LYS A 114 -16.74 -0.03 9.45
C LYS A 114 -17.88 0.97 9.47
N GLU A 115 -19.11 0.52 9.25
CA GLU A 115 -20.29 1.40 9.24
C GLU A 115 -20.10 2.65 8.38
N GLY A 116 -19.49 2.47 7.20
CA GLY A 116 -19.24 3.56 6.24
C GLY A 116 -18.04 4.47 6.55
N ARG A 117 -17.29 4.22 7.63
CA ARG A 117 -16.14 5.03 8.02
C ARG A 117 -14.83 4.27 7.87
N LEU A 118 -13.77 4.99 7.50
CA LEU A 118 -12.41 4.46 7.43
C LEU A 118 -11.93 4.09 8.84
N VAL A 119 -11.54 2.82 9.04
CA VAL A 119 -10.99 2.32 10.32
C VAL A 119 -9.61 1.72 10.17
N GLY A 120 -9.18 1.42 8.95
CA GLY A 120 -7.89 0.80 8.71
C GLY A 120 -7.51 0.77 7.24
N ILE A 121 -6.37 0.17 6.99
CA ILE A 121 -5.86 -0.13 5.65
C ILE A 121 -5.23 -1.52 5.65
N ILE A 122 -5.45 -2.28 4.60
CA ILE A 122 -4.80 -3.57 4.39
C ILE A 122 -4.08 -3.57 3.05
N THR A 123 -2.84 -4.04 3.03
CA THR A 123 -1.98 -4.02 1.86
C THR A 123 -1.46 -5.40 1.50
N ASP A 124 -0.93 -5.55 0.30
CA ASP A 124 -0.21 -6.75 -0.14
C ASP A 124 0.98 -7.10 0.78
N SER A 125 1.67 -6.09 1.32
CA SER A 125 2.77 -6.29 2.27
C SER A 125 2.32 -6.95 3.57
N ASP A 126 1.10 -6.71 4.04
CA ASP A 126 0.54 -7.37 5.22
C ASP A 126 0.39 -8.87 4.98
N PHE A 127 -0.05 -9.27 3.80
CA PHE A 127 -0.16 -10.68 3.42
C PHE A 127 1.20 -11.35 3.22
N VAL A 128 2.20 -10.64 2.70
CA VAL A 128 3.58 -11.14 2.61
C VAL A 128 4.14 -11.41 4.01
N ALA A 129 3.92 -10.51 4.97
CA ALA A 129 4.34 -10.72 6.35
C ALA A 129 3.71 -11.96 6.98
N ILE A 130 2.41 -12.19 6.77
CA ILE A 130 1.75 -13.43 7.21
C ILE A 130 2.37 -14.66 6.53
N ALA A 131 2.60 -14.61 5.23
CA ALA A 131 3.16 -15.73 4.50
C ALA A 131 4.54 -16.13 5.05
N ILE A 132 5.40 -15.16 5.36
CA ILE A 132 6.70 -15.40 5.98
C ILE A 132 6.53 -16.10 7.33
N THR A 133 5.66 -15.58 8.20
CA THR A 133 5.41 -16.18 9.53
C THR A 133 4.89 -17.62 9.42
N LEU A 134 4.00 -17.88 8.46
CA LEU A 134 3.49 -19.25 8.23
C LEU A 134 4.57 -20.18 7.71
N MET A 135 5.45 -19.73 6.84
CA MET A 135 6.60 -20.53 6.35
C MET A 135 7.55 -20.87 7.49
N GLU A 136 7.89 -19.90 8.34
CA GLU A 136 8.72 -20.13 9.52
C GLU A 136 8.10 -21.15 10.49
N GLN A 137 6.78 -21.11 10.68
CA GLN A 137 6.08 -22.09 11.52
C GLN A 137 6.08 -23.49 10.91
N LEU A 138 5.94 -23.60 9.60
CA LEU A 138 6.00 -24.88 8.90
C LEU A 138 7.40 -25.49 8.99
N GLU A 139 8.44 -24.71 8.76
CA GLU A 139 9.83 -25.15 8.88
C GLU A 139 10.18 -25.60 10.30
N ALA A 140 9.70 -24.88 11.33
CA ALA A 140 9.89 -25.25 12.72
C ALA A 140 9.12 -26.51 13.15
N SER A 141 8.09 -26.92 12.41
CA SER A 141 7.26 -28.10 12.69
C SER A 141 7.72 -29.35 11.95
N GLU A 142 8.64 -29.25 10.99
CA GLU A 142 9.26 -30.41 10.36
C GLU A 142 10.32 -30.99 11.31
N PRO A 143 10.24 -32.30 11.69
CA PRO A 143 11.33 -32.91 12.41
C PRO A 143 12.58 -32.95 11.52
N ASP A 144 13.77 -32.78 12.12
CA ASP A 144 15.09 -32.73 11.51
C ASP A 144 15.41 -33.98 10.66
N GLU A 145 14.78 -34.18 9.53
CA GLU A 145 15.00 -35.29 8.61
C GLU A 145 15.12 -34.84 7.14
N TYR A 146 15.81 -33.74 6.89
CA TYR A 146 16.47 -33.51 5.62
C TYR A 146 17.72 -32.65 5.85
N ASP A 147 18.81 -33.38 6.11
CA ASP A 147 20.15 -32.86 5.80
C ASP A 147 20.21 -32.65 4.28
N PHE A 148 19.63 -31.54 3.80
CA PHE A 148 19.87 -31.07 2.45
C PHE A 148 21.22 -30.37 2.47
N ASP A 149 22.29 -31.25 2.47
CA ASP A 149 23.63 -30.85 2.08
C ASP A 149 23.61 -30.53 0.57
N GLY A 150 22.95 -29.48 0.22
CA GLY A 150 22.94 -28.85 -1.09
C GLY A 150 23.54 -27.50 -0.95
N GLY A 151 24.86 -27.43 -0.87
CA GLY A 151 25.55 -26.15 -0.98
C GLY A 151 25.10 -25.43 -2.22
N PHE A 152 24.52 -24.25 -2.04
CA PHE A 152 24.55 -23.25 -3.08
C PHE A 152 26.04 -22.90 -3.24
N ASP A 153 26.68 -23.48 -4.22
CA ASP A 153 27.97 -22.99 -4.67
C ASP A 153 27.71 -21.54 -5.16
N GLU A 154 28.20 -20.61 -4.37
CA GLU A 154 28.40 -19.24 -4.81
C GLU A 154 29.47 -19.22 -5.90
N GLU A 155 29.12 -19.58 -7.11
CA GLU A 155 29.84 -19.20 -8.29
C GLU A 155 28.96 -18.30 -9.14
N PHE A 156 28.81 -17.06 -8.72
CA PHE A 156 28.61 -15.97 -9.66
C PHE A 156 29.99 -15.59 -10.17
N ASP A 157 30.40 -16.21 -11.27
CA ASP A 157 31.51 -15.73 -12.05
C ASP A 157 31.18 -14.34 -12.58
N GLU A 158 31.94 -13.36 -12.10
CA GLU A 158 32.10 -12.07 -12.75
C GLU A 158 32.70 -12.31 -14.12
N GLU A 159 31.92 -12.22 -15.18
CA GLU A 159 32.47 -11.84 -16.49
C GLU A 159 31.48 -10.99 -17.29
N ILE A 160 31.87 -9.68 -17.40
CA ILE A 160 31.58 -8.64 -18.37
C ILE A 160 30.22 -7.96 -18.25
#